data_09fde0bbba888efadce7e29b280c2166
#
_entry.id   09fde0bbba888efadce7e29b280c2166
#
_cell.length_a   1.000
_cell.length_b   1.000
_cell.length_c   1.000
_cell.angle_alpha   90.00
_cell.angle_beta   90.00
_cell.angle_gamma   90.00
#
_symmetry.space_group_name_H-M   'P 1'
#
loop_
_entity.id
_entity.type
_entity.pdbx_description
1 polymer ?
#
loop_
_entity_poly.entity_id
_entity_poly.type
_entity_poly.pdbx_seq_one_letter_code
_entity_poly.pdbx_strand_id
1 'polypeptide(L)'
;VGDEWRFQGAASNASTSDAVATEVLRITPARANAAGSAFAATKQLVVGGFVADFAFTVASPPDVEIPCEGVDHQPATCSRRGGDGFAFVVQNSDERALGGGGGELGYGGIPNAVAVEFDTYHDAHSMDPYHNHVAVMTRGAKAPALASHTASLGSTVDVPNLSDGERHFVRVTYNPNFVVEDVAHKSFKSGSYLLDVMRDYEHGLGSLKVFVDDVSTPALTVPINLDAFLDLDNGRAWVGFTASTGRSMQNHDVWSLTFRERLDGGLNPAPTT
;
A
#
# COMPACT_ATOMS: atom_id res chain seq x y z
N VAL A 1 8.20 -19.54 7.26
CA VAL A 1 7.55 -18.22 7.15
C VAL A 1 7.98 -17.29 8.30
N GLY A 2 8.34 -17.82 9.49
CA GLY A 2 8.60 -17.00 10.68
C GLY A 2 9.86 -16.11 10.64
N ASP A 3 10.91 -16.48 9.91
CA ASP A 3 12.17 -15.74 9.88
C ASP A 3 12.26 -14.69 8.76
N GLU A 4 11.29 -14.69 7.86
CA GLU A 4 11.26 -13.81 6.69
C GLU A 4 10.59 -12.45 6.97
N TRP A 5 9.81 -12.35 8.06
CA TRP A 5 9.02 -11.18 8.39
C TRP A 5 9.31 -10.64 9.80
N ARG A 6 9.30 -9.33 9.93
CA ARG A 6 9.35 -8.60 11.20
C ARG A 6 7.96 -8.04 11.49
N PHE A 7 7.27 -8.65 12.43
CA PHE A 7 5.94 -8.24 12.87
C PHE A 7 6.01 -7.19 13.97
N GLN A 8 5.05 -6.27 13.93
CA GLN A 8 4.83 -5.28 14.98
C GLN A 8 3.32 -5.05 15.19
N GLY A 9 2.95 -4.68 16.41
CA GLY A 9 1.55 -4.40 16.79
C GLY A 9 0.67 -5.64 16.71
N ALA A 10 -0.45 -5.55 15.99
CA ALA A 10 -1.42 -6.63 15.85
C ALA A 10 -1.10 -7.66 14.76
N ALA A 11 -0.02 -7.43 13.98
CA ALA A 11 0.33 -8.30 12.87
C ALA A 11 0.86 -9.67 13.35
N SER A 12 0.49 -10.72 12.62
CA SER A 12 0.88 -12.10 12.92
C SER A 12 0.69 -13.01 11.70
N ASN A 13 1.31 -14.20 11.75
CA ASN A 13 0.83 -15.29 10.89
C ASN A 13 -0.55 -15.76 11.36
N ALA A 14 -1.43 -16.01 10.43
CA ALA A 14 -2.76 -16.53 10.68
C ALA A 14 -3.12 -17.61 9.65
N SER A 15 -4.09 -18.43 9.98
CA SER A 15 -4.67 -19.38 9.03
C SER A 15 -6.06 -18.89 8.63
N THR A 16 -6.40 -19.05 7.36
CA THR A 16 -7.74 -18.75 6.89
C THR A 16 -8.73 -19.80 7.38
N SER A 17 -10.01 -19.41 7.41
CA SER A 17 -11.12 -20.32 7.73
C SER A 17 -11.65 -21.11 6.53
N ASP A 18 -10.95 -21.07 5.41
CA ASP A 18 -11.33 -21.76 4.18
C ASP A 18 -11.30 -23.29 4.35
N ALA A 19 -11.95 -24.02 3.43
CA ALA A 19 -12.01 -25.47 3.44
C ALA A 19 -10.61 -26.16 3.47
N VAL A 20 -9.61 -25.46 2.96
CA VAL A 20 -8.18 -25.78 3.13
C VAL A 20 -7.53 -24.58 3.79
N ALA A 21 -7.17 -24.71 5.07
CA ALA A 21 -6.51 -23.65 5.81
C ALA A 21 -5.21 -23.25 5.11
N THR A 22 -5.08 -21.99 4.77
CA THR A 22 -3.88 -21.41 4.14
C THR A 22 -3.29 -20.38 5.08
N GLU A 23 -1.98 -20.37 5.21
CA GLU A 23 -1.27 -19.35 5.98
C GLU A 23 -1.29 -18.01 5.27
N VAL A 24 -1.57 -16.96 6.02
CA VAL A 24 -1.59 -15.57 5.56
C VAL A 24 -0.83 -14.68 6.56
N LEU A 25 -0.34 -13.55 6.07
CA LEU A 25 0.09 -12.46 6.93
C LEU A 25 -1.16 -11.65 7.30
N ARG A 26 -1.69 -11.84 8.49
CA ARG A 26 -2.75 -10.99 9.02
C ARG A 26 -2.14 -9.74 9.60
N ILE A 27 -2.29 -8.62 8.89
CA ILE A 27 -1.72 -7.35 9.32
C ILE A 27 -2.53 -6.77 10.47
N THR A 28 -3.86 -6.81 10.37
CA THR A 28 -4.75 -6.56 11.52
C THR A 28 -5.91 -7.55 11.54
N PRO A 29 -6.30 -8.03 12.73
CA PRO A 29 -7.57 -8.73 12.91
C PRO A 29 -8.74 -7.76 12.92
N ALA A 30 -9.95 -8.25 12.66
CA ALA A 30 -11.21 -7.50 12.79
C ALA A 30 -11.51 -7.18 14.27
N ARG A 31 -10.73 -6.32 14.84
CA ARG A 31 -10.81 -5.81 16.22
C ARG A 31 -10.62 -4.30 16.19
N ALA A 32 -11.46 -3.57 16.92
CA ALA A 32 -11.39 -2.12 16.97
C ALA A 32 -10.02 -1.60 17.46
N ASN A 33 -9.59 -0.49 16.88
CA ASN A 33 -8.35 0.22 17.22
C ASN A 33 -7.10 -0.68 17.17
N ALA A 34 -7.04 -1.57 16.19
CA ALA A 34 -5.84 -2.36 15.91
C ALA A 34 -4.94 -1.61 14.92
N ALA A 35 -3.64 -1.74 15.07
CA ALA A 35 -2.64 -1.35 14.09
C ALA A 35 -1.55 -2.41 14.05
N GLY A 36 -1.06 -2.72 12.86
CA GLY A 36 -0.03 -3.73 12.68
C GLY A 36 0.82 -3.47 11.44
N SER A 37 2.03 -4.02 11.47
CA SER A 37 2.94 -4.02 10.32
C SER A 37 3.68 -5.35 10.21
N ALA A 38 4.04 -5.70 8.97
CA ALA A 38 4.91 -6.81 8.65
C ALA A 38 5.88 -6.36 7.56
N PHE A 39 7.17 -6.25 7.89
CA PHE A 39 8.22 -5.92 6.94
C PHE A 39 9.13 -7.12 6.68
N ALA A 40 9.65 -7.24 5.45
CA ALA A 40 10.65 -8.25 5.13
C ALA A 40 11.86 -8.09 6.07
N ALA A 41 12.39 -9.22 6.54
CA ALA A 41 13.51 -9.24 7.50
C ALA A 41 14.80 -8.60 6.95
N THR A 42 14.91 -8.53 5.63
CA THR A 42 16.06 -7.94 4.93
C THR A 42 15.61 -6.85 3.98
N LYS A 43 16.41 -5.78 3.88
CA LYS A 43 16.18 -4.69 2.92
C LYS A 43 16.28 -5.21 1.49
N GLN A 44 15.36 -4.79 0.65
CA GLN A 44 15.32 -5.10 -0.78
C GLN A 44 15.99 -3.98 -1.58
N LEU A 45 16.60 -4.31 -2.71
CA LEU A 45 17.13 -3.32 -3.63
C LEU A 45 15.97 -2.67 -4.38
N VAL A 46 15.76 -1.36 -4.18
CA VAL A 46 14.62 -0.64 -4.74
C VAL A 46 15.02 0.41 -5.77
N VAL A 47 16.25 0.94 -5.68
CA VAL A 47 16.72 2.05 -6.51
C VAL A 47 16.72 1.73 -8.01
N GLY A 48 17.10 0.50 -8.39
CA GLY A 48 17.17 0.05 -9.78
C GLY A 48 15.81 -0.30 -10.40
N GLY A 49 14.75 -0.24 -9.61
CA GLY A 49 13.41 -0.67 -10.01
C GLY A 49 13.04 -2.03 -9.47
N PHE A 50 11.74 -2.28 -9.39
CA PHE A 50 11.22 -3.55 -8.88
C PHE A 50 9.83 -3.88 -9.42
N VAL A 51 9.43 -5.13 -9.21
CA VAL A 51 8.06 -5.62 -9.30
C VAL A 51 7.71 -6.31 -7.98
N ALA A 52 6.66 -5.85 -7.33
CA ALA A 52 6.06 -6.49 -6.17
C ALA A 52 4.67 -7.01 -6.56
N ASP A 53 4.51 -8.33 -6.52
CA ASP A 53 3.23 -9.00 -6.75
C ASP A 53 2.71 -9.56 -5.43
N PHE A 54 1.49 -9.25 -5.06
CA PHE A 54 0.85 -9.81 -3.88
C PHE A 54 -0.65 -10.01 -4.07
N ALA A 55 -1.24 -10.84 -3.25
CA ALA A 55 -2.68 -11.00 -3.14
C ALA A 55 -3.14 -10.63 -1.73
N PHE A 56 -4.33 -10.07 -1.61
CA PHE A 56 -4.90 -9.69 -0.33
C PHE A 56 -6.39 -10.01 -0.26
N THR A 57 -6.91 -10.03 0.96
CA THR A 57 -8.35 -10.08 1.26
C THR A 57 -8.61 -9.11 2.41
N VAL A 58 -9.60 -8.26 2.24
CA VAL A 58 -10.16 -7.42 3.31
C VAL A 58 -11.56 -7.93 3.59
N ALA A 59 -11.75 -8.55 4.75
CA ALA A 59 -12.98 -9.27 5.05
C ALA A 59 -13.45 -9.03 6.48
N SER A 60 -14.77 -8.96 6.63
CA SER A 60 -15.42 -8.94 7.94
C SER A 60 -15.82 -10.36 8.31
N PRO A 61 -15.38 -10.89 9.47
CA PRO A 61 -15.91 -12.12 9.99
C PRO A 61 -17.44 -12.02 10.17
N PRO A 62 -18.19 -13.12 9.95
CA PRO A 62 -19.65 -13.09 9.96
C PRO A 62 -20.25 -12.75 11.34
N ASP A 63 -19.49 -12.91 12.40
CA ASP A 63 -19.85 -12.63 13.78
C ASP A 63 -19.46 -11.22 14.25
N VAL A 64 -18.81 -10.45 13.39
CA VAL A 64 -18.43 -9.06 13.68
C VAL A 64 -19.46 -8.11 13.13
N GLU A 65 -20.17 -7.42 14.02
CA GLU A 65 -21.07 -6.34 13.65
C GLU A 65 -20.26 -5.10 13.30
N ILE A 66 -20.39 -4.65 12.06
CA ILE A 66 -19.73 -3.45 11.57
C ILE A 66 -20.64 -2.26 11.84
N PRO A 67 -20.20 -1.27 12.63
CA PRO A 67 -21.01 -0.10 12.86
C PRO A 67 -21.31 0.66 11.56
N CYS A 68 -22.59 0.95 11.37
CA CYS A 68 -23.04 1.79 10.26
C CYS A 68 -22.94 3.27 10.58
N GLU A 69 -21.76 3.74 10.92
CA GLU A 69 -21.55 5.19 11.12
C GLU A 69 -21.11 5.81 9.79
N GLY A 70 -22.11 6.37 9.13
CA GLY A 70 -21.92 6.62 7.85
C GLY A 70 -21.71 7.83 7.15
N VAL A 71 -21.01 7.75 6.13
CA VAL A 71 -20.69 8.86 5.26
C VAL A 71 -21.74 9.08 4.18
N ASP A 72 -22.46 8.06 3.78
CA ASP A 72 -23.33 8.15 2.61
C ASP A 72 -24.83 8.15 2.92
N HIS A 73 -25.25 8.08 4.18
CA HIS A 73 -26.66 8.00 4.56
C HIS A 73 -27.46 6.91 3.81
N GLN A 74 -26.78 5.91 3.24
CA GLN A 74 -27.40 4.81 2.51
C GLN A 74 -27.36 3.52 3.35
N PRO A 75 -28.47 3.10 3.95
CA PRO A 75 -28.52 1.91 4.81
C PRO A 75 -28.04 0.62 4.13
N ALA A 76 -28.22 0.51 2.81
CA ALA A 76 -27.86 -0.67 2.07
C ALA A 76 -26.34 -0.86 1.87
N THR A 77 -25.55 0.19 2.03
CA THR A 77 -24.09 0.14 1.84
C THR A 77 -23.34 0.05 3.17
N CYS A 78 -23.98 0.39 4.27
CA CYS A 78 -23.39 0.34 5.60
C CYS A 78 -23.11 -1.07 6.13
N SER A 79 -23.90 -2.05 5.79
CA SER A 79 -23.89 -3.39 6.43
C SER A 79 -22.65 -4.24 6.09
N ARG A 80 -21.76 -3.76 5.25
CA ARG A 80 -20.58 -4.52 4.79
C ARG A 80 -19.27 -3.75 4.74
N ARG A 81 -19.24 -2.53 5.22
CA ARG A 81 -18.04 -1.70 5.21
C ARG A 81 -17.36 -1.71 6.56
N GLY A 82 -16.21 -2.32 6.60
CA GLY A 82 -15.28 -2.18 7.71
C GLY A 82 -14.36 -0.99 7.46
N GLY A 83 -13.16 -1.10 7.92
CA GLY A 83 -12.08 -0.10 7.78
C GLY A 83 -10.88 -0.51 8.61
N ASP A 84 -9.83 0.29 8.60
CA ASP A 84 -9.73 1.51 7.78
C ASP A 84 -9.09 1.22 6.42
N GLY A 85 -8.21 0.21 6.34
CA GLY A 85 -7.49 -0.19 5.15
C GLY A 85 -6.07 -0.65 5.47
N PHE A 86 -5.27 -0.82 4.42
CA PHE A 86 -3.88 -1.23 4.52
C PHE A 86 -3.01 -0.52 3.49
N ALA A 87 -1.68 -0.62 3.63
CA ALA A 87 -0.74 -0.09 2.67
C ALA A 87 0.41 -1.08 2.38
N PHE A 88 0.88 -1.11 1.13
CA PHE A 88 2.20 -1.61 0.77
C PHE A 88 3.20 -0.46 0.95
N VAL A 89 4.25 -0.68 1.72
CA VAL A 89 5.17 0.38 2.17
C VAL A 89 6.61 0.04 1.81
N VAL A 90 7.30 1.02 1.24
CA VAL A 90 8.76 1.05 1.08
C VAL A 90 9.29 2.11 2.06
N GLN A 91 10.12 1.72 3.03
CA GLN A 91 10.63 2.64 4.04
C GLN A 91 12.06 2.31 4.46
N ASN A 92 12.81 3.29 4.92
CA ASN A 92 14.17 3.09 5.41
C ASN A 92 14.39 3.75 6.78
N SER A 93 13.46 3.48 7.73
CA SER A 93 13.54 3.96 9.11
C SER A 93 13.83 2.85 10.12
N ASP A 94 13.01 1.79 10.15
CA ASP A 94 13.14 0.68 11.10
C ASP A 94 12.52 -0.60 10.55
N GLU A 95 13.13 -1.77 10.80
CA GLU A 95 12.60 -3.07 10.36
C GLU A 95 11.23 -3.41 10.97
N ARG A 96 10.86 -2.75 12.05
CA ARG A 96 9.61 -2.91 12.80
C ARG A 96 8.81 -1.62 12.86
N ALA A 97 8.99 -0.74 11.86
CA ALA A 97 8.25 0.50 11.79
C ALA A 97 6.75 0.25 11.86
N LEU A 98 6.05 1.00 12.69
CA LEU A 98 4.60 1.00 12.80
C LEU A 98 4.16 2.43 13.10
N GLY A 99 3.24 2.93 12.31
CA GLY A 99 2.64 4.25 12.46
C GLY A 99 1.34 4.24 13.22
N GLY A 100 0.54 5.29 13.05
CA GLY A 100 -0.73 5.50 13.72
C GLY A 100 -1.83 4.53 13.27
N GLY A 101 -2.82 4.34 14.14
CA GLY A 101 -4.02 3.54 13.87
C GLY A 101 -5.13 4.35 13.23
N GLY A 102 -6.29 3.73 12.98
CA GLY A 102 -7.43 4.37 12.33
C GLY A 102 -7.06 4.84 10.93
N GLY A 103 -7.51 6.02 10.51
CA GLY A 103 -7.21 6.60 9.20
C GLY A 103 -5.73 6.81 8.87
N GLU A 104 -4.81 6.54 9.82
CA GLU A 104 -3.36 6.56 9.54
C GLU A 104 -2.85 5.25 8.91
N LEU A 105 -3.69 4.26 8.69
CA LEU A 105 -3.45 2.99 7.99
C LEU A 105 -2.17 2.24 8.43
N GLY A 106 -1.69 2.50 9.66
CA GLY A 106 -0.47 1.90 10.22
C GLY A 106 0.83 2.43 9.64
N TYR A 107 0.81 3.31 8.63
CA TYR A 107 2.02 3.92 8.06
C TYR A 107 2.18 5.40 8.37
N GLY A 108 1.09 6.11 8.68
CA GLY A 108 1.16 7.52 9.07
C GLY A 108 2.08 7.71 10.28
N GLY A 109 3.03 8.64 10.17
CA GLY A 109 4.06 8.85 11.19
C GLY A 109 5.39 8.10 10.94
N ILE A 110 5.45 7.10 10.04
CA ILE A 110 6.72 6.45 9.67
C ILE A 110 7.56 7.43 8.86
N PRO A 111 8.78 7.77 9.30
CA PRO A 111 9.66 8.64 8.51
C PRO A 111 10.27 7.89 7.33
N ASN A 112 10.72 8.64 6.33
CA ASN A 112 11.48 8.09 5.20
C ASN A 112 10.73 6.94 4.49
N ALA A 113 9.47 7.20 4.08
CA ALA A 113 8.56 6.19 3.56
C ALA A 113 7.79 6.68 2.32
N VAL A 114 7.51 5.73 1.43
CA VAL A 114 6.50 5.80 0.37
C VAL A 114 5.50 4.68 0.62
N ALA A 115 4.23 5.01 0.62
CA ALA A 115 3.14 4.05 0.80
C ALA A 115 2.24 4.02 -0.45
N VAL A 116 1.82 2.83 -0.85
CA VAL A 116 0.69 2.61 -1.73
C VAL A 116 -0.46 2.18 -0.83
N GLU A 117 -1.38 3.08 -0.56
CA GLU A 117 -2.54 2.79 0.30
C GLU A 117 -3.68 2.18 -0.49
N PHE A 118 -4.39 1.30 0.17
CA PHE A 118 -5.64 0.66 -0.24
C PHE A 118 -6.64 0.99 0.87
N ASP A 119 -7.31 2.12 0.69
CA ASP A 119 -8.21 2.67 1.69
C ASP A 119 -9.63 2.17 1.46
N THR A 120 -10.28 1.69 2.51
CA THR A 120 -11.63 1.13 2.47
C THR A 120 -12.62 1.91 3.33
N TYR A 121 -12.17 3.01 3.95
CA TYR A 121 -12.98 3.88 4.77
C TYR A 121 -12.78 5.35 4.39
N HIS A 122 -13.85 6.13 4.28
CA HIS A 122 -13.74 7.56 4.00
C HIS A 122 -13.52 8.34 5.28
N ASP A 123 -12.34 8.91 5.45
CA ASP A 123 -12.04 9.88 6.50
C ASP A 123 -12.03 11.32 5.93
N ALA A 124 -13.06 12.08 6.23
CA ALA A 124 -13.16 13.46 5.77
C ALA A 124 -12.03 14.36 6.31
N HIS A 125 -11.42 14.04 7.46
CA HIS A 125 -10.29 14.80 8.01
C HIS A 125 -9.01 14.52 7.22
N SER A 126 -8.88 13.32 6.67
CA SER A 126 -7.79 12.94 5.77
C SER A 126 -8.01 13.46 4.34
N MET A 127 -9.15 14.08 4.06
CA MET A 127 -9.56 14.58 2.73
C MET A 127 -9.62 13.49 1.67
N ASP A 128 -10.08 12.30 2.05
CA ASP A 128 -10.18 11.17 1.15
C ASP A 128 -11.13 11.47 -0.01
N PRO A 129 -10.79 11.04 -1.25
CA PRO A 129 -11.65 11.28 -2.41
C PRO A 129 -12.93 10.44 -2.35
N TYR A 130 -12.85 9.25 -1.77
CA TYR A 130 -13.92 8.28 -1.63
C TYR A 130 -13.50 7.16 -0.67
N HIS A 131 -14.46 6.37 -0.15
CA HIS A 131 -14.22 5.27 0.79
C HIS A 131 -13.49 4.06 0.20
N ASN A 132 -13.37 3.95 -1.11
CA ASN A 132 -12.71 2.84 -1.79
C ASN A 132 -11.78 3.45 -2.83
N HIS A 133 -10.51 3.57 -2.48
CA HIS A 133 -9.54 4.19 -3.36
C HIS A 133 -8.13 3.61 -3.15
N VAL A 134 -7.29 3.87 -4.13
CA VAL A 134 -5.85 3.60 -4.06
C VAL A 134 -5.10 4.90 -4.27
N ALA A 135 -4.08 5.16 -3.45
CA ALA A 135 -3.23 6.33 -3.62
C ALA A 135 -1.75 6.01 -3.34
N VAL A 136 -0.87 6.83 -3.89
CA VAL A 136 0.57 6.80 -3.60
C VAL A 136 0.90 8.00 -2.74
N MET A 137 1.40 7.74 -1.54
CA MET A 137 1.60 8.71 -0.47
C MET A 137 3.06 8.83 -0.10
N THR A 138 3.57 10.05 0.02
CA THR A 138 4.91 10.30 0.58
C THR A 138 5.08 11.74 1.00
N ARG A 139 5.96 11.97 1.95
CA ARG A 139 6.51 13.29 2.32
C ARG A 139 8.05 13.31 2.22
N GLY A 140 8.61 12.28 1.56
CA GLY A 140 10.03 12.12 1.42
C GLY A 140 10.75 11.71 2.70
N ALA A 141 12.08 11.75 2.68
CA ALA A 141 12.91 11.31 3.80
C ALA A 141 12.86 12.25 5.01
N LYS A 142 12.56 13.54 4.78
CA LYS A 142 12.72 14.60 5.80
C LYS A 142 11.50 14.79 6.70
N ALA A 143 10.37 14.18 6.39
CA ALA A 143 9.14 14.32 7.15
C ALA A 143 8.48 12.96 7.38
N PRO A 144 7.80 12.75 8.51
CA PRO A 144 7.01 11.55 8.71
C PRO A 144 5.93 11.42 7.64
N ALA A 145 5.64 10.19 7.21
CA ALA A 145 4.53 9.92 6.30
C ALA A 145 3.21 10.44 6.88
N LEU A 146 2.30 10.81 6.01
CA LEU A 146 0.99 11.33 6.38
C LEU A 146 -0.05 10.62 5.53
N ALA A 147 -0.98 9.94 6.18
CA ALA A 147 -2.13 9.31 5.55
C ALA A 147 -3.26 10.33 5.33
N SER A 148 -2.92 11.42 4.71
CA SER A 148 -3.88 12.44 4.29
C SER A 148 -3.67 12.73 2.83
N HIS A 149 -4.75 12.87 2.10
CA HIS A 149 -4.73 13.08 0.65
C HIS A 149 -3.90 14.30 0.20
N THR A 150 -3.58 15.20 1.13
CA THR A 150 -2.62 16.30 0.90
C THR A 150 -1.20 15.83 0.62
N ALA A 151 -0.84 14.63 1.05
CA ALA A 151 0.46 14.02 0.78
C ALA A 151 0.44 13.06 -0.42
N SER A 152 -0.69 12.97 -1.13
CA SER A 152 -0.85 12.09 -2.29
C SER A 152 -0.10 12.63 -3.50
N LEU A 153 0.72 11.78 -4.12
CA LEU A 153 1.29 12.01 -5.44
C LEU A 153 0.29 11.73 -6.55
N GLY A 154 -0.74 10.95 -6.26
CA GLY A 154 -1.84 10.61 -7.14
C GLY A 154 -2.71 9.55 -6.53
N SER A 155 -3.99 9.52 -6.91
CA SER A 155 -4.98 8.57 -6.44
C SER A 155 -5.97 8.18 -7.52
N THR A 156 -6.68 7.09 -7.29
CA THR A 156 -7.78 6.64 -8.15
C THR A 156 -8.89 5.98 -7.33
N VAL A 157 -10.12 6.25 -7.72
CA VAL A 157 -11.32 5.55 -7.23
C VAL A 157 -11.83 4.50 -8.24
N ASP A 158 -11.16 4.40 -9.39
CA ASP A 158 -11.48 3.43 -10.45
C ASP A 158 -10.77 2.10 -10.16
N VAL A 159 -11.22 1.45 -9.10
CA VAL A 159 -10.75 0.16 -8.59
C VAL A 159 -11.94 -0.69 -8.16
N PRO A 160 -11.81 -2.04 -8.14
CA PRO A 160 -12.86 -2.90 -7.62
C PRO A 160 -13.15 -2.60 -6.14
N ASN A 161 -14.21 -3.18 -5.60
CA ASN A 161 -14.49 -3.07 -4.17
C ASN A 161 -13.44 -3.86 -3.37
N LEU A 162 -12.46 -3.16 -2.79
CA LEU A 162 -11.32 -3.74 -2.09
C LEU A 162 -11.69 -4.48 -0.80
N SER A 163 -12.92 -4.30 -0.30
CA SER A 163 -13.39 -4.84 0.99
C SER A 163 -14.61 -5.76 0.85
N ASP A 164 -14.74 -6.46 -0.27
CA ASP A 164 -15.85 -7.39 -0.54
C ASP A 164 -15.66 -8.80 0.04
N GLY A 165 -14.48 -9.07 0.58
CA GLY A 165 -14.12 -10.38 1.12
C GLY A 165 -13.51 -11.32 0.10
N GLU A 166 -13.44 -10.93 -1.15
CA GLU A 166 -12.81 -11.69 -2.21
C GLU A 166 -11.28 -11.47 -2.23
N ARG A 167 -10.59 -12.34 -2.96
CA ARG A 167 -9.14 -12.23 -3.11
C ARG A 167 -8.82 -11.35 -4.30
N HIS A 168 -8.15 -10.23 -4.03
CA HIS A 168 -7.63 -9.30 -5.04
C HIS A 168 -6.15 -9.52 -5.28
N PHE A 169 -5.71 -9.27 -6.51
CA PHE A 169 -4.33 -9.34 -6.92
C PHE A 169 -3.80 -7.94 -7.22
N VAL A 170 -2.63 -7.63 -6.67
CA VAL A 170 -1.96 -6.36 -6.89
C VAL A 170 -0.57 -6.57 -7.45
N ARG A 171 -0.23 -5.73 -8.41
CA ARG A 171 1.14 -5.54 -8.86
C ARG A 171 1.54 -4.09 -8.67
N VAL A 172 2.62 -3.86 -7.96
CA VAL A 172 3.28 -2.56 -7.86
C VAL A 172 4.60 -2.66 -8.63
N THR A 173 4.78 -1.76 -9.60
CA THR A 173 6.05 -1.69 -10.35
C THR A 173 6.68 -0.34 -10.16
N TYR A 174 7.99 -0.30 -9.98
CA TYR A 174 8.78 0.90 -10.05
C TYR A 174 9.82 0.80 -11.17
N ASN A 175 9.87 1.82 -11.99
CA ASN A 175 10.88 1.99 -13.02
C ASN A 175 11.59 3.34 -12.78
N PRO A 176 12.91 3.37 -12.49
CA PRO A 176 13.62 4.62 -12.27
C PRO A 176 13.79 5.44 -13.55
N ASN A 177 13.61 4.81 -14.73
CA ASN A 177 13.70 5.47 -16.01
C ASN A 177 12.30 5.88 -16.47
N PHE A 178 12.12 7.18 -16.68
CA PHE A 178 10.86 7.71 -17.17
C PHE A 178 10.59 7.26 -18.61
N VAL A 179 9.36 6.83 -18.86
CA VAL A 179 8.89 6.43 -20.18
C VAL A 179 7.81 7.43 -20.62
N VAL A 180 8.01 8.07 -21.77
CA VAL A 180 7.10 9.13 -22.26
C VAL A 180 5.67 8.62 -22.44
N GLU A 181 5.51 7.35 -22.80
CA GLU A 181 4.22 6.67 -22.94
C GLU A 181 3.41 6.66 -21.64
N ASP A 182 4.08 6.68 -20.49
CA ASP A 182 3.41 6.71 -19.19
C ASP A 182 2.62 8.00 -18.97
N VAL A 183 3.10 9.13 -19.53
CA VAL A 183 2.41 10.43 -19.43
C VAL A 183 1.11 10.46 -20.23
N ALA A 184 1.09 9.77 -21.36
CA ALA A 184 -0.08 9.72 -22.23
C ALA A 184 -1.17 8.80 -21.69
N HIS A 185 -0.88 7.96 -20.71
CA HIS A 185 -1.84 7.02 -20.16
C HIS A 185 -2.84 7.74 -19.24
N LYS A 186 -4.14 7.41 -19.38
CA LYS A 186 -5.22 8.02 -18.58
C LYS A 186 -5.07 7.84 -17.06
N SER A 187 -4.32 6.82 -16.62
CA SER A 187 -4.04 6.58 -15.21
C SER A 187 -2.91 7.44 -14.65
N PHE A 188 -2.20 8.19 -15.52
CA PHE A 188 -1.17 9.11 -15.06
C PHE A 188 -1.80 10.27 -14.31
N LYS A 189 -1.38 10.46 -13.07
CA LYS A 189 -1.80 11.58 -12.23
C LYS A 189 -0.59 12.46 -11.96
N SER A 190 -0.69 13.74 -12.32
CA SER A 190 0.31 14.74 -11.98
C SER A 190 -0.34 15.84 -11.16
N GLY A 191 0.17 16.08 -9.97
CA GLY A 191 -0.14 17.29 -9.21
C GLY A 191 0.78 18.44 -9.62
N SER A 192 0.38 19.69 -9.38
CA SER A 192 1.22 20.86 -9.62
C SER A 192 2.58 20.80 -8.92
N TYR A 193 2.62 20.16 -7.75
CA TYR A 193 3.84 19.89 -6.98
C TYR A 193 4.85 19.04 -7.78
N LEU A 194 4.39 18.07 -8.56
CA LEU A 194 5.26 17.18 -9.35
C LEU A 194 5.95 17.91 -10.50
N LEU A 195 5.28 18.89 -11.12
CA LEU A 195 5.87 19.68 -12.21
C LEU A 195 7.05 20.54 -11.69
N ASP A 196 6.98 21.03 -10.45
CA ASP A 196 8.07 21.76 -9.84
C ASP A 196 9.22 20.84 -9.45
N VAL A 197 8.91 19.67 -8.91
CA VAL A 197 9.89 18.62 -8.59
C VAL A 197 10.57 18.08 -9.87
N MET A 198 9.83 17.91 -10.96
CA MET A 198 10.38 17.47 -12.26
C MET A 198 11.38 18.45 -12.85
N ARG A 199 11.27 19.73 -12.54
CA ARG A 199 12.14 20.77 -13.10
C ARG A 199 13.54 20.79 -12.47
N ASP A 200 13.64 20.34 -11.23
CA ASP A 200 14.86 20.46 -10.42
C ASP A 200 15.65 19.15 -10.30
N TYR A 201 15.26 18.07 -11.03
CA TYR A 201 15.86 16.76 -10.87
C TYR A 201 17.07 16.50 -11.77
N GLU A 202 18.27 16.52 -11.17
CA GLU A 202 19.51 16.03 -11.79
C GLU A 202 19.53 14.51 -12.03
N HIS A 203 18.68 13.75 -11.37
CA HIS A 203 18.71 12.27 -11.32
C HIS A 203 17.66 11.60 -12.20
N GLY A 204 16.91 12.37 -12.99
CA GLY A 204 15.84 11.83 -13.80
C GLY A 204 14.57 11.53 -13.01
N LEU A 205 13.51 11.22 -13.71
CA LEU A 205 12.20 10.88 -13.19
C LEU A 205 11.92 9.43 -13.50
N GLY A 206 11.38 8.71 -12.52
CA GLY A 206 10.85 7.37 -12.69
C GLY A 206 9.33 7.35 -12.67
N SER A 207 8.75 6.16 -12.72
CA SER A 207 7.32 5.94 -12.57
C SER A 207 7.03 4.77 -11.64
N LEU A 208 6.03 4.96 -10.77
CA LEU A 208 5.43 3.89 -9.98
C LEU A 208 4.04 3.61 -10.52
N LYS A 209 3.74 2.35 -10.82
CA LYS A 209 2.46 1.90 -11.33
C LYS A 209 1.83 0.90 -10.38
N VAL A 210 0.53 1.04 -10.17
CA VAL A 210 -0.27 0.12 -9.37
C VAL A 210 -1.32 -0.51 -10.26
N PHE A 211 -1.38 -1.83 -10.25
CA PHE A 211 -2.37 -2.65 -10.95
C PHE A 211 -3.20 -3.38 -9.91
N VAL A 212 -4.50 -3.43 -10.11
CA VAL A 212 -5.44 -4.15 -9.25
C VAL A 212 -6.28 -5.07 -10.13
N ASP A 213 -6.19 -6.36 -9.91
CA ASP A 213 -6.83 -7.47 -10.63
C ASP A 213 -6.49 -7.54 -12.13
N ASP A 214 -6.49 -6.40 -12.85
CA ASP A 214 -6.02 -6.33 -14.24
C ASP A 214 -4.56 -5.90 -14.29
N VAL A 215 -3.66 -6.81 -14.64
CA VAL A 215 -2.23 -6.54 -14.77
C VAL A 215 -1.81 -5.98 -16.13
N SER A 216 -2.77 -5.78 -17.04
CA SER A 216 -2.50 -5.22 -18.37
C SER A 216 -2.60 -3.69 -18.39
N THR A 217 -3.46 -3.13 -17.54
CA THR A 217 -3.72 -1.70 -17.47
C THR A 217 -3.52 -1.22 -16.03
N PRO A 218 -2.59 -0.29 -15.78
CA PRO A 218 -2.42 0.24 -14.42
C PRO A 218 -3.66 1.05 -14.01
N ALA A 219 -4.16 0.77 -12.81
CA ALA A 219 -5.20 1.59 -12.18
C ALA A 219 -4.66 2.99 -11.83
N LEU A 220 -3.38 3.07 -11.45
CA LEU A 220 -2.72 4.31 -11.09
C LEU A 220 -1.27 4.31 -11.59
N THR A 221 -0.84 5.44 -12.15
CA THR A 221 0.56 5.72 -12.49
C THR A 221 0.96 7.06 -11.92
N VAL A 222 2.03 7.12 -11.15
CA VAL A 222 2.58 8.37 -10.60
C VAL A 222 4.05 8.51 -10.94
N PRO A 223 4.51 9.74 -11.27
CA PRO A 223 5.92 10.01 -11.43
C PRO A 223 6.58 10.09 -10.05
N ILE A 224 7.68 9.37 -9.87
CA ILE A 224 8.47 9.40 -8.64
C ILE A 224 9.88 8.91 -8.91
N ASN A 225 10.87 9.51 -8.23
CA ASN A 225 12.21 8.97 -8.13
C ASN A 225 12.48 8.56 -6.68
N LEU A 226 12.54 7.27 -6.41
CA LEU A 226 12.69 6.76 -5.03
C LEU A 226 14.02 7.18 -4.40
N ASP A 227 15.10 7.25 -5.18
CA ASP A 227 16.42 7.67 -4.67
C ASP A 227 16.45 9.13 -4.25
N ALA A 228 15.62 9.93 -4.88
CA ALA A 228 15.50 11.35 -4.55
C ALA A 228 14.53 11.62 -3.39
N PHE A 229 13.48 10.80 -3.28
CA PHE A 229 12.48 10.97 -2.23
C PHE A 229 12.87 10.31 -0.91
N LEU A 230 13.61 9.20 -0.95
CA LEU A 230 14.00 8.44 0.22
C LEU A 230 15.52 8.51 0.43
N ASP A 231 15.93 8.52 1.69
CA ASP A 231 17.32 8.29 2.08
C ASP A 231 17.54 6.78 2.16
N LEU A 232 17.99 6.19 1.05
CA LEU A 232 18.15 4.75 0.89
C LEU A 232 19.50 4.25 1.42
N ASP A 233 19.53 3.04 1.96
CA ASP A 233 20.76 2.38 2.40
C ASP A 233 21.38 1.62 1.22
N ASN A 234 22.31 2.25 0.52
CA ASN A 234 22.91 1.71 -0.71
C ASN A 234 21.86 1.26 -1.74
N GLY A 235 20.82 2.07 -1.93
CA GLY A 235 19.72 1.77 -2.83
C GLY A 235 18.69 0.77 -2.30
N ARG A 236 18.78 0.40 -1.01
CA ARG A 236 17.93 -0.60 -0.35
C ARG A 236 17.01 0.03 0.68
N ALA A 237 15.86 -0.61 0.85
CA ALA A 237 14.85 -0.25 1.85
C ALA A 237 14.12 -1.51 2.33
N TRP A 238 13.44 -1.44 3.47
CA TRP A 238 12.48 -2.44 3.86
C TRP A 238 11.20 -2.29 3.05
N VAL A 239 10.65 -3.42 2.63
CA VAL A 239 9.35 -3.50 1.97
C VAL A 239 8.42 -4.35 2.81
N GLY A 240 7.14 -4.00 2.83
CA GLY A 240 6.17 -4.72 3.64
C GLY A 240 4.80 -4.09 3.63
N PHE A 241 4.03 -4.41 4.66
CA PHE A 241 2.65 -4.02 4.78
C PHE A 241 2.36 -3.41 6.14
N THR A 242 1.45 -2.44 6.15
CA THR A 242 0.85 -1.88 7.36
C THR A 242 -0.66 -1.88 7.20
N ALA A 243 -1.39 -1.93 8.29
CA ALA A 243 -2.84 -1.79 8.30
C ALA A 243 -3.31 -1.23 9.64
N SER A 244 -4.51 -0.72 9.64
CA SER A 244 -5.18 -0.35 10.89
C SER A 244 -6.69 -0.50 10.80
N THR A 245 -7.31 -0.46 11.95
CA THR A 245 -8.75 -0.41 12.16
C THR A 245 -9.08 0.70 13.14
N GLY A 246 -10.21 1.34 12.94
CA GLY A 246 -10.80 2.29 13.87
C GLY A 246 -11.96 1.66 14.65
N ARG A 247 -13.13 2.31 14.64
CA ARG A 247 -14.40 1.71 15.08
C ARG A 247 -14.89 0.69 14.07
N SER A 248 -14.76 1.02 12.80
CA SER A 248 -14.93 0.08 11.70
C SER A 248 -13.73 -0.86 11.66
N MET A 249 -13.96 -2.15 11.42
CA MET A 249 -12.91 -3.15 11.56
C MET A 249 -13.11 -4.31 10.61
N GLN A 250 -12.00 -4.75 10.02
CA GLN A 250 -11.93 -5.92 9.14
C GLN A 250 -10.62 -6.66 9.37
N ASN A 251 -10.55 -7.92 8.95
CA ASN A 251 -9.27 -8.58 8.78
C ASN A 251 -8.59 -8.02 7.52
N HIS A 252 -7.33 -7.65 7.65
CA HIS A 252 -6.48 -7.30 6.51
C HIS A 252 -5.44 -8.41 6.35
N ASP A 253 -5.69 -9.29 5.39
CA ASP A 253 -4.87 -10.48 5.14
C ASP A 253 -4.10 -10.35 3.83
N VAL A 254 -2.79 -10.57 3.88
CA VAL A 254 -1.92 -10.67 2.71
C VAL A 254 -1.54 -12.14 2.53
N TRP A 255 -1.84 -12.71 1.36
CA TRP A 255 -1.65 -14.12 1.05
C TRP A 255 -0.24 -14.47 0.63
N SER A 256 0.40 -13.57 -0.10
CA SER A 256 1.73 -13.78 -0.62
C SER A 256 2.37 -12.44 -0.98
N LEU A 257 3.68 -12.38 -0.96
CA LEU A 257 4.45 -11.32 -1.59
C LEU A 257 5.58 -11.96 -2.38
N THR A 258 5.64 -11.64 -3.67
CA THR A 258 6.81 -11.91 -4.50
C THR A 258 7.44 -10.57 -4.87
N PHE A 259 8.66 -10.33 -4.40
CA PHE A 259 9.42 -9.14 -4.71
C PHE A 259 10.58 -9.50 -5.66
N ARG A 260 10.68 -8.80 -6.77
CA ARG A 260 11.72 -9.01 -7.78
C ARG A 260 12.39 -7.69 -8.10
N GLU A 261 13.69 -7.65 -7.95
CA GLU A 261 14.51 -6.54 -8.39
C GLU A 261 14.52 -6.50 -9.93
N ARG A 262 14.52 -5.31 -10.49
CA ARG A 262 14.72 -5.10 -11.91
C ARG A 262 16.21 -4.86 -12.14
N LEU A 263 16.87 -5.78 -12.86
CA LEU A 263 18.23 -5.57 -13.33
C LEU A 263 18.19 -4.89 -14.70
N ASP A 264 19.17 -4.07 -14.99
CA ASP A 264 19.32 -3.29 -16.23
C ASP A 264 18.92 -4.09 -17.47
N GLY A 265 17.75 -3.75 -18.05
CA GLY A 265 17.23 -4.33 -19.28
C GLY A 265 16.19 -5.46 -19.14
N GLY A 266 15.80 -5.89 -17.96
CA GLY A 266 14.78 -6.95 -17.80
C GLY A 266 14.44 -7.29 -16.36
N LEU A 267 13.35 -8.06 -16.19
CA LEU A 267 13.01 -8.66 -14.90
C LEU A 267 13.94 -9.82 -14.61
N ASN A 268 14.52 -9.87 -13.41
CA ASN A 268 15.19 -11.07 -12.95
C ASN A 268 14.13 -12.19 -12.76
N PRO A 269 14.35 -13.41 -13.25
CA PRO A 269 13.44 -14.51 -12.96
C PRO A 269 13.38 -14.72 -11.44
N ALA A 270 12.19 -15.02 -10.92
CA ALA A 270 12.03 -15.39 -9.51
C ALA A 270 13.01 -16.52 -9.17
N PRO A 271 13.63 -16.52 -7.98
CA PRO A 271 14.42 -17.66 -7.55
C PRO A 271 13.52 -18.90 -7.60
N THR A 272 13.93 -19.89 -8.36
CA THR A 272 13.27 -21.20 -8.39
C THR A 272 13.50 -21.85 -7.05
N THR A 273 12.43 -21.97 -6.26
CA THR A 273 12.37 -22.80 -5.04
C THR A 273 12.30 -24.27 -5.41
#